data_d31b810b6b902a3d2d682d8f9644f9e0
#
_entry.id   d31b810b6b902a3d2d682d8f9644f9e0
#
_cell.length_a   1.000
_cell.length_b   1.000
_cell.length_c   1.000
_cell.angle_alpha   90.00
_cell.angle_beta   90.00
_cell.angle_gamma   90.00
#
_symmetry.space_group_name_H-M   'P 1'
#
loop_
_entity.id
_entity.type
_entity.pdbx_description
1 polymer ?
#
loop_
_entity_poly.entity_id
_entity_poly.type
_entity_poly.pdbx_seq_one_letter_code
_entity_poly.pdbx_strand_id
1 'polypeptide(L)'
;MTGTATYFFMSTGGVGMTPDGTIPAGAVICTEAQYENPQQYYIDSSTEPPTIQPIAAASALQLAQAAQIMKISQACQGAIYSGYLSNALGSEYLYPSKATDQVNMLSSLVSAMGFVLFNSEDWKPNTQLVEGECTWLNRQLYIVVQGGTTSSEPPNWPSTPGATVVDGSVIWDMWTTPFWCADMSQDPPDWEFRNHTLRQIWQVGSDAKTAVLQEMAENTILGYQVYAATTIQQVEAIQWP
;
A
#
# COMPACT_ATOMS: atom_id res chain seq x y z
N MET A 1 -60.53 -12.10 15.90
CA MET A 1 -59.50 -12.05 16.95
C MET A 1 -58.22 -11.54 16.29
N THR A 2 -57.89 -10.29 16.55
CA THR A 2 -56.63 -9.72 16.07
C THR A 2 -55.53 -10.21 17.03
N GLY A 3 -54.81 -11.27 16.67
CA GLY A 3 -53.67 -11.71 17.44
C GLY A 3 -52.63 -10.60 17.49
N THR A 4 -52.13 -10.29 18.69
CA THR A 4 -51.04 -9.32 18.87
C THR A 4 -49.76 -9.98 18.37
N ALA A 5 -49.09 -9.36 17.39
CA ALA A 5 -47.81 -9.87 16.90
C ALA A 5 -46.77 -9.96 18.02
N THR A 6 -46.02 -11.00 18.07
CA THR A 6 -44.90 -11.18 19.02
C THR A 6 -43.58 -11.02 18.28
N TYR A 7 -42.74 -10.09 18.73
CA TYR A 7 -41.42 -9.75 18.18
C TYR A 7 -40.33 -10.42 18.98
N PHE A 8 -39.24 -10.81 18.33
CA PHE A 8 -38.12 -11.50 18.99
C PHE A 8 -36.77 -11.25 18.31
N PHE A 9 -35.71 -11.41 19.08
CA PHE A 9 -34.31 -11.48 18.64
C PHE A 9 -33.86 -12.93 18.65
N MET A 10 -33.06 -13.30 17.64
CA MET A 10 -32.38 -14.60 17.57
C MET A 10 -30.99 -14.54 18.18
N SER A 11 -30.58 -15.55 18.93
CA SER A 11 -29.22 -15.64 19.49
C SER A 11 -28.13 -15.74 18.43
N THR A 12 -28.50 -16.13 17.21
CA THR A 12 -27.59 -16.18 16.03
C THR A 12 -27.52 -14.87 15.25
N GLY A 13 -28.15 -13.83 15.73
CA GLY A 13 -28.35 -12.55 15.05
C GLY A 13 -29.63 -12.52 14.19
N GLY A 14 -30.18 -11.34 14.04
CA GLY A 14 -31.43 -11.13 13.32
C GLY A 14 -32.65 -11.02 14.24
N VAL A 15 -33.75 -10.56 13.66
CA VAL A 15 -35.04 -10.34 14.35
C VAL A 15 -36.14 -11.02 13.58
N GLY A 16 -37.22 -11.39 14.27
CA GLY A 16 -38.39 -11.98 13.66
C GLY A 16 -39.69 -11.52 14.34
N MET A 17 -40.81 -11.85 13.71
CA MET A 17 -42.16 -11.60 14.21
C MET A 17 -43.04 -12.80 13.91
N THR A 18 -43.88 -13.19 14.87
CA THR A 18 -44.95 -14.18 14.67
C THR A 18 -46.31 -13.61 15.02
N PRO A 19 -47.36 -13.96 14.25
CA PRO A 19 -48.70 -13.51 14.54
C PRO A 19 -49.43 -14.34 15.60
N ASP A 20 -48.91 -15.52 15.94
CA ASP A 20 -49.53 -16.51 16.83
C ASP A 20 -48.84 -16.64 18.21
N GLY A 21 -47.81 -15.83 18.45
CA GLY A 21 -47.06 -15.83 19.71
C GLY A 21 -46.04 -16.96 19.84
N THR A 22 -45.89 -17.83 18.84
CA THR A 22 -44.88 -18.91 18.85
C THR A 22 -43.52 -18.36 18.50
N ILE A 23 -42.54 -18.44 19.38
CA ILE A 23 -41.16 -17.99 19.14
C ILE A 23 -40.22 -19.19 18.93
N PRO A 24 -39.20 -19.05 18.07
CA PRO A 24 -38.18 -20.08 17.89
C PRO A 24 -37.39 -20.37 19.18
N ALA A 25 -36.89 -21.59 19.31
CA ALA A 25 -36.06 -21.95 20.46
C ALA A 25 -34.78 -21.07 20.48
N GLY A 26 -34.47 -20.54 21.65
CA GLY A 26 -33.31 -19.62 21.86
C GLY A 26 -33.57 -18.18 21.42
N ALA A 27 -34.78 -17.82 21.01
CA ALA A 27 -35.17 -16.44 20.76
C ALA A 27 -35.57 -15.73 22.06
N VAL A 28 -35.33 -14.42 22.11
CA VAL A 28 -35.72 -13.54 23.24
C VAL A 28 -36.78 -12.58 22.76
N ILE A 29 -37.91 -12.53 23.47
CA ILE A 29 -39.02 -11.64 23.14
C ILE A 29 -38.57 -10.17 23.27
N CYS A 30 -38.93 -9.34 22.30
CA CYS A 30 -38.63 -7.92 22.29
C CYS A 30 -39.90 -7.05 22.09
N THR A 31 -39.74 -5.78 22.32
CA THR A 31 -40.76 -4.80 21.97
C THR A 31 -40.72 -4.50 20.47
N GLU A 32 -41.84 -3.97 19.94
CA GLU A 32 -41.90 -3.49 18.54
C GLU A 32 -40.82 -2.45 18.24
N ALA A 33 -40.58 -1.50 19.15
CA ALA A 33 -39.54 -0.49 19.00
C ALA A 33 -38.13 -1.09 18.96
N GLN A 34 -37.86 -2.16 19.68
CA GLN A 34 -36.59 -2.91 19.61
C GLN A 34 -36.47 -3.70 18.29
N TYR A 35 -37.56 -4.28 17.83
CA TYR A 35 -37.61 -5.00 16.55
C TYR A 35 -37.37 -4.06 15.35
N GLU A 36 -37.95 -2.85 15.37
CA GLU A 36 -37.75 -1.84 14.32
C GLU A 36 -36.33 -1.26 14.29
N ASN A 37 -35.61 -1.29 15.41
CA ASN A 37 -34.27 -0.73 15.54
C ASN A 37 -33.24 -1.73 16.11
N PRO A 38 -33.12 -2.93 15.53
CA PRO A 38 -32.35 -4.02 16.10
C PRO A 38 -30.84 -3.69 16.27
N GLN A 39 -30.29 -2.77 15.48
CA GLN A 39 -28.92 -2.30 15.55
C GLN A 39 -28.60 -1.51 16.84
N GLN A 40 -29.60 -1.13 17.61
CA GLN A 40 -29.43 -0.39 18.87
C GLN A 40 -29.43 -1.30 20.11
N TYR A 41 -29.61 -2.60 19.93
CA TYR A 41 -29.79 -3.57 21.02
C TYR A 41 -28.95 -4.83 20.81
N TYR A 42 -28.64 -5.52 21.89
CA TYR A 42 -28.01 -6.85 21.90
C TYR A 42 -28.68 -7.76 22.92
N ILE A 43 -28.51 -9.08 22.75
CA ILE A 43 -28.95 -10.06 23.76
C ILE A 43 -27.87 -10.20 24.81
N ASP A 44 -28.17 -9.90 26.05
CA ASP A 44 -27.33 -10.21 27.19
C ASP A 44 -27.61 -11.63 27.67
N SER A 45 -26.74 -12.56 27.31
CA SER A 45 -26.82 -13.97 27.69
C SER A 45 -26.18 -14.24 29.06
N SER A 46 -25.66 -13.24 29.76
CA SER A 46 -25.15 -13.39 31.13
C SER A 46 -26.29 -13.41 32.17
N THR A 47 -27.50 -12.99 31.78
CA THR A 47 -28.71 -13.06 32.61
C THR A 47 -29.50 -14.33 32.31
N GLU A 48 -30.25 -14.82 33.31
CA GLU A 48 -31.17 -15.94 33.13
C GLU A 48 -32.59 -15.57 33.63
N PRO A 49 -33.58 -15.47 32.73
CA PRO A 49 -33.53 -15.65 31.29
C PRO A 49 -32.69 -14.52 30.59
N PRO A 50 -32.16 -14.78 29.37
CA PRO A 50 -31.49 -13.77 28.57
C PRO A 50 -32.34 -12.53 28.33
N THR A 51 -31.74 -11.35 28.40
CA THR A 51 -32.46 -10.08 28.26
C THR A 51 -31.94 -9.26 27.08
N ILE A 52 -32.81 -8.39 26.52
CA ILE A 52 -32.40 -7.45 25.47
C ILE A 52 -31.96 -6.15 26.13
N GLN A 53 -30.73 -5.77 25.90
CA GLN A 53 -30.09 -4.56 26.44
C GLN A 53 -29.82 -3.56 25.32
N PRO A 54 -29.97 -2.25 25.58
CA PRO A 54 -29.52 -1.24 24.60
C PRO A 54 -28.01 -1.23 24.50
N ILE A 55 -27.51 -1.10 23.27
CA ILE A 55 -26.11 -0.76 23.04
C ILE A 55 -25.91 0.66 23.58
N ALA A 56 -25.02 0.84 24.52
CA ALA A 56 -24.74 2.16 25.07
C ALA A 56 -24.35 3.12 23.94
N ALA A 57 -25.05 4.22 23.83
CA ALA A 57 -24.67 5.27 22.87
C ALA A 57 -23.25 5.72 23.16
N ALA A 58 -22.43 5.84 22.12
CA ALA A 58 -21.08 6.36 22.26
C ALA A 58 -21.13 7.76 22.89
N SER A 59 -20.27 8.01 23.87
CA SER A 59 -20.17 9.33 24.48
C SER A 59 -19.74 10.37 23.45
N ALA A 60 -20.05 11.64 23.66
CA ALA A 60 -19.61 12.72 22.78
C ALA A 60 -18.08 12.72 22.59
N LEU A 61 -17.32 12.36 23.63
CA LEU A 61 -15.86 12.20 23.55
C LEU A 61 -15.47 11.03 22.62
N GLN A 62 -16.12 9.87 22.74
CA GLN A 62 -15.82 8.72 21.86
C GLN A 62 -16.12 9.02 20.39
N LEU A 63 -17.20 9.74 20.11
CA LEU A 63 -17.55 10.19 18.77
C LEU A 63 -16.51 11.17 18.22
N ALA A 64 -16.04 12.12 19.04
CA ALA A 64 -15.00 13.06 18.65
C ALA A 64 -13.65 12.34 18.40
N GLN A 65 -13.28 11.38 19.24
CA GLN A 65 -12.07 10.54 19.04
C GLN A 65 -12.15 9.76 17.73
N ALA A 66 -13.27 9.09 17.44
CA ALA A 66 -13.46 8.35 16.19
C ALA A 66 -13.36 9.26 14.96
N ALA A 67 -14.00 10.43 15.00
CA ALA A 67 -13.96 11.40 13.92
C ALA A 67 -12.53 11.93 13.69
N GLN A 68 -11.77 12.20 14.76
CA GLN A 68 -10.41 12.70 14.65
C GLN A 68 -9.44 11.64 14.11
N ILE A 69 -9.58 10.38 14.52
CA ILE A 69 -8.81 9.25 13.96
C ILE A 69 -9.05 9.12 12.46
N MET A 70 -10.30 9.26 12.00
CA MET A 70 -10.60 9.24 10.57
C MET A 70 -9.91 10.37 9.82
N LYS A 71 -9.91 11.60 10.36
CA LYS A 71 -9.21 12.75 9.74
C LYS A 71 -7.70 12.52 9.66
N ILE A 72 -7.08 12.05 10.74
CA ILE A 72 -5.65 11.74 10.79
C ILE A 72 -5.29 10.64 9.79
N SER A 73 -6.09 9.57 9.72
CA SER A 73 -5.87 8.48 8.76
C SER A 73 -6.02 8.94 7.31
N GLN A 74 -6.97 9.83 7.02
CA GLN A 74 -7.10 10.43 5.68
C GLN A 74 -5.92 11.34 5.34
N ALA A 75 -5.43 12.12 6.30
CA ALA A 75 -4.25 12.96 6.12
C ALA A 75 -2.99 12.12 5.87
N CYS A 76 -2.78 11.06 6.64
CA CYS A 76 -1.73 10.07 6.42
C CYS A 76 -1.78 9.47 5.00
N GLN A 77 -2.96 9.04 4.56
CA GLN A 77 -3.13 8.54 3.20
C GLN A 77 -2.80 9.61 2.15
N GLY A 78 -3.22 10.85 2.39
CA GLY A 78 -2.90 12.00 1.55
C GLY A 78 -1.40 12.25 1.47
N ALA A 79 -0.70 12.22 2.60
CA ALA A 79 0.75 12.37 2.68
C ALA A 79 1.47 11.26 1.90
N ILE A 80 1.08 9.99 2.10
CA ILE A 80 1.63 8.86 1.33
C ILE A 80 1.41 9.07 -0.17
N TYR A 81 0.20 9.49 -0.59
CA TYR A 81 -0.15 9.64 -2.01
C TYR A 81 0.44 10.91 -2.65
N SER A 82 0.94 11.87 -1.86
CA SER A 82 1.64 13.05 -2.39
C SER A 82 2.96 12.68 -3.08
N GLY A 83 3.49 11.50 -2.76
CA GLY A 83 4.76 11.00 -3.29
C GLY A 83 5.90 11.13 -2.27
N TYR A 84 7.09 10.78 -2.71
CA TYR A 84 8.31 10.80 -1.89
C TYR A 84 9.51 11.23 -2.73
N LEU A 85 10.52 11.76 -2.05
CA LEU A 85 11.76 12.19 -2.67
C LEU A 85 12.78 11.05 -2.67
N SER A 86 13.55 10.95 -3.76
CA SER A 86 14.70 10.04 -3.86
C SER A 86 15.83 10.67 -4.67
N ASN A 87 17.07 10.43 -4.24
CA ASN A 87 18.28 10.85 -4.93
C ASN A 87 18.85 9.75 -5.86
N ALA A 88 18.07 8.78 -6.25
CA ALA A 88 18.52 7.63 -7.04
C ALA A 88 19.19 8.03 -8.38
N LEU A 89 18.77 9.14 -8.98
CA LEU A 89 19.33 9.69 -10.22
C LEU A 89 20.50 10.68 -10.00
N GLY A 90 20.96 10.83 -8.75
CA GLY A 90 22.09 11.73 -8.40
C GLY A 90 21.68 13.11 -7.94
N SER A 91 20.43 13.50 -8.13
CA SER A 91 19.76 14.68 -7.55
C SER A 91 18.38 14.30 -7.05
N GLU A 92 17.69 15.21 -6.39
CA GLU A 92 16.40 14.97 -5.76
C GLU A 92 15.28 14.98 -6.79
N TYR A 93 14.56 13.86 -6.88
CA TYR A 93 13.36 13.68 -7.72
C TYR A 93 12.18 13.29 -6.86
N LEU A 94 10.99 13.79 -7.21
CA LEU A 94 9.73 13.40 -6.62
C LEU A 94 9.13 12.23 -7.40
N TYR A 95 8.81 11.15 -6.70
CA TYR A 95 8.18 9.95 -7.24
C TYR A 95 6.74 9.86 -6.75
N PRO A 96 5.75 9.59 -7.63
CA PRO A 96 4.38 9.40 -7.21
C PRO A 96 4.23 8.10 -6.40
N SER A 97 3.29 8.09 -5.46
CA SER A 97 3.12 6.95 -4.53
C SER A 97 1.65 6.50 -4.39
N LYS A 98 0.83 6.70 -5.41
CA LYS A 98 -0.51 6.09 -5.44
C LYS A 98 -0.39 4.57 -5.58
N ALA A 99 -1.44 3.85 -5.26
CA ALA A 99 -1.44 2.38 -5.30
C ALA A 99 -0.98 1.81 -6.66
N THR A 100 -1.37 2.42 -7.77
CA THR A 100 -0.92 2.05 -9.13
C THR A 100 0.57 2.25 -9.32
N ASP A 101 1.14 3.32 -8.77
CA ASP A 101 2.56 3.65 -8.90
C ASP A 101 3.41 2.67 -8.10
N GLN A 102 2.96 2.30 -6.90
CA GLN A 102 3.60 1.28 -6.06
C GLN A 102 3.60 -0.09 -6.75
N VAL A 103 2.49 -0.49 -7.39
CA VAL A 103 2.41 -1.73 -8.17
C VAL A 103 3.34 -1.69 -9.37
N ASN A 104 3.40 -0.58 -10.12
CA ASN A 104 4.30 -0.44 -11.26
C ASN A 104 5.76 -0.53 -10.84
N MET A 105 6.14 0.11 -9.74
CA MET A 105 7.49 0.03 -9.18
C MET A 105 7.85 -1.41 -8.78
N LEU A 106 6.95 -2.10 -8.06
CA LEU A 106 7.15 -3.49 -7.68
C LEU A 106 7.29 -4.40 -8.91
N SER A 107 6.44 -4.22 -9.92
CA SER A 107 6.47 -4.99 -11.16
C SER A 107 7.79 -4.80 -11.91
N SER A 108 8.30 -3.56 -11.98
CA SER A 108 9.59 -3.26 -12.60
C SER A 108 10.75 -3.91 -11.84
N LEU A 109 10.73 -3.85 -10.50
CA LEU A 109 11.74 -4.50 -9.67
C LEU A 109 11.73 -6.03 -9.85
N VAL A 110 10.54 -6.66 -9.82
CA VAL A 110 10.39 -8.11 -10.02
C VAL A 110 10.83 -8.53 -11.42
N SER A 111 10.48 -7.75 -12.45
CA SER A 111 10.94 -8.00 -13.82
C SER A 111 12.46 -7.95 -13.92
N ALA A 112 13.09 -6.92 -13.35
CA ALA A 112 14.55 -6.79 -13.34
C ALA A 112 15.23 -7.93 -12.57
N MET A 113 14.69 -8.34 -11.44
CA MET A 113 15.18 -9.52 -10.70
C MET A 113 15.04 -10.81 -11.52
N GLY A 114 13.97 -10.94 -12.30
CA GLY A 114 13.77 -12.05 -13.23
C GLY A 114 14.90 -12.14 -14.26
N PHE A 115 15.32 -11.02 -14.84
CA PHE A 115 16.47 -10.98 -15.74
C PHE A 115 17.76 -11.45 -15.05
N VAL A 116 18.02 -10.98 -13.82
CA VAL A 116 19.22 -11.38 -13.06
C VAL A 116 19.19 -12.88 -12.72
N LEU A 117 18.03 -13.39 -12.30
CA LEU A 117 17.93 -14.76 -11.79
C LEU A 117 17.84 -15.83 -12.89
N PHE A 118 17.22 -15.52 -14.02
CA PHE A 118 16.86 -16.51 -15.03
C PHE A 118 17.59 -16.32 -16.38
N ASN A 119 17.99 -15.10 -16.70
CA ASN A 119 18.52 -14.77 -18.02
C ASN A 119 19.97 -14.25 -17.99
N SER A 120 20.53 -13.93 -16.81
CA SER A 120 21.91 -13.46 -16.76
C SER A 120 22.89 -14.61 -16.55
N GLU A 121 23.90 -14.66 -17.40
CA GLU A 121 25.08 -15.50 -17.24
C GLU A 121 26.32 -14.63 -17.02
N ASP A 122 27.35 -15.21 -16.41
CA ASP A 122 28.66 -14.55 -16.37
C ASP A 122 29.18 -14.33 -17.78
N TRP A 123 29.79 -13.17 -18.02
CA TRP A 123 30.44 -12.90 -19.29
C TRP A 123 31.53 -13.97 -19.60
N LYS A 124 31.53 -14.46 -20.84
CA LYS A 124 32.50 -15.46 -21.32
C LYS A 124 33.14 -14.98 -22.64
N PRO A 125 34.44 -15.21 -22.85
CA PRO A 125 35.10 -14.85 -24.10
C PRO A 125 34.69 -15.77 -25.25
N ASN A 126 34.75 -15.25 -26.48
CA ASN A 126 34.50 -15.99 -27.73
C ASN A 126 33.15 -16.77 -27.73
N THR A 127 32.14 -16.22 -27.08
CA THR A 127 30.83 -16.87 -26.91
C THR A 127 29.81 -16.21 -27.83
N GLN A 128 29.05 -17.06 -28.53
CA GLN A 128 27.93 -16.60 -29.36
C GLN A 128 26.75 -16.23 -28.46
N LEU A 129 26.24 -15.00 -28.62
CA LEU A 129 25.11 -14.47 -27.90
C LEU A 129 24.05 -13.96 -28.85
N VAL A 130 22.81 -13.97 -28.39
CA VAL A 130 21.66 -13.44 -29.12
C VAL A 130 21.07 -12.21 -28.42
N GLU A 131 20.33 -11.40 -29.15
CA GLU A 131 19.65 -10.24 -28.59
C GLU A 131 18.72 -10.64 -27.42
N GLY A 132 18.76 -9.87 -26.35
CA GLY A 132 17.99 -10.10 -25.13
C GLY A 132 18.71 -10.92 -24.06
N GLU A 133 19.83 -11.57 -24.36
CA GLU A 133 20.66 -12.21 -23.33
C GLU A 133 21.30 -11.15 -22.44
N CYS A 134 21.56 -11.51 -21.19
CA CYS A 134 22.00 -10.57 -20.16
C CYS A 134 23.26 -11.09 -19.45
N THR A 135 24.06 -10.15 -18.95
CA THR A 135 25.12 -10.42 -17.97
C THR A 135 24.97 -9.49 -16.76
N TRP A 136 25.28 -10.05 -15.59
CA TRP A 136 25.32 -9.30 -14.34
C TRP A 136 26.76 -9.07 -13.93
N LEU A 137 27.19 -7.82 -13.93
CA LEU A 137 28.57 -7.46 -13.60
C LEU A 137 28.63 -6.15 -12.80
N ASN A 138 29.46 -6.09 -11.77
CA ASN A 138 29.67 -4.90 -10.95
C ASN A 138 28.37 -4.29 -10.39
N ARG A 139 27.38 -5.13 -10.08
CA ARG A 139 26.05 -4.73 -9.60
C ARG A 139 25.23 -3.94 -10.65
N GLN A 140 25.54 -4.14 -11.92
CA GLN A 140 24.80 -3.61 -13.07
C GLN A 140 24.35 -4.78 -13.96
N LEU A 141 23.20 -4.62 -14.56
CA LEU A 141 22.67 -5.55 -15.55
C LEU A 141 22.93 -4.98 -16.95
N TYR A 142 23.56 -5.77 -17.80
CA TYR A 142 23.76 -5.44 -19.21
C TYR A 142 22.98 -6.41 -20.08
N ILE A 143 22.42 -5.89 -21.16
CA ILE A 143 21.62 -6.64 -22.13
C ILE A 143 22.23 -6.55 -23.50
N VAL A 144 22.22 -7.67 -24.23
CA VAL A 144 22.62 -7.71 -25.63
C VAL A 144 21.55 -7.02 -26.48
N VAL A 145 21.93 -5.92 -27.12
CA VAL A 145 21.07 -5.19 -28.08
C VAL A 145 21.41 -5.52 -29.54
N GLN A 146 22.56 -6.12 -29.78
CA GLN A 146 22.92 -6.74 -31.03
C GLN A 146 23.69 -8.03 -30.76
N GLY A 147 23.16 -9.17 -31.21
CA GLY A 147 23.76 -10.47 -31.08
C GLY A 147 25.03 -10.61 -31.92
N GLY A 148 25.92 -11.54 -31.52
CA GLY A 148 27.18 -11.80 -32.18
C GLY A 148 28.10 -12.67 -31.32
N THR A 149 29.41 -12.61 -31.55
CA THR A 149 30.40 -13.32 -30.75
C THR A 149 31.19 -12.32 -29.90
N THR A 150 31.31 -12.57 -28.61
CA THR A 150 32.11 -11.76 -27.68
C THR A 150 33.60 -11.79 -28.04
N SER A 151 34.33 -10.75 -27.65
CA SER A 151 35.79 -10.70 -27.80
C SER A 151 36.51 -11.72 -26.90
N SER A 152 37.84 -11.81 -27.04
CA SER A 152 38.67 -12.65 -26.16
C SER A 152 38.88 -12.08 -24.77
N GLU A 153 38.68 -10.77 -24.60
CA GLU A 153 38.79 -10.03 -23.35
C GLU A 153 37.54 -9.25 -23.07
N PRO A 154 37.17 -9.03 -21.78
CA PRO A 154 35.99 -8.29 -21.45
C PRO A 154 36.08 -6.82 -21.90
N PRO A 155 34.97 -6.22 -22.38
CA PRO A 155 34.96 -4.84 -22.80
C PRO A 155 35.07 -3.88 -21.60
N ASN A 156 35.34 -2.60 -21.88
CA ASN A 156 35.17 -1.55 -20.87
C ASN A 156 33.72 -1.24 -20.66
N TRP A 157 33.11 -1.87 -19.68
CA TRP A 157 31.69 -1.77 -19.37
C TRP A 157 31.25 -0.32 -19.06
N PRO A 158 30.22 0.19 -19.69
CA PRO A 158 29.75 1.54 -19.43
C PRO A 158 29.21 1.67 -18.01
N SER A 159 29.41 2.84 -17.42
CA SER A 159 28.87 3.19 -16.09
C SER A 159 27.67 4.11 -16.14
N THR A 160 27.30 4.58 -17.31
CA THR A 160 26.22 5.53 -17.54
C THR A 160 25.07 4.83 -18.25
N PRO A 161 23.81 4.99 -17.77
CA PRO A 161 22.62 4.46 -18.45
C PRO A 161 22.52 4.95 -19.90
N GLY A 162 22.14 4.05 -20.81
CA GLY A 162 22.00 4.33 -22.25
C GLY A 162 23.32 4.38 -23.03
N ALA A 163 24.45 4.17 -22.37
CA ALA A 163 25.73 4.02 -23.05
C ALA A 163 25.93 2.57 -23.47
N THR A 164 26.25 2.35 -24.73
CA THR A 164 26.53 1.04 -25.30
C THR A 164 28.04 0.76 -25.34
N VAL A 165 28.40 -0.53 -25.38
CA VAL A 165 29.77 -0.97 -25.58
C VAL A 165 29.82 -2.09 -26.63
N VAL A 166 30.81 -2.05 -27.48
CA VAL A 166 31.13 -3.10 -28.46
C VAL A 166 32.06 -4.12 -27.86
N ASP A 167 31.71 -5.41 -28.01
CA ASP A 167 32.43 -6.56 -27.49
C ASP A 167 32.52 -7.64 -28.60
N GLY A 168 33.58 -7.63 -29.36
CA GLY A 168 33.68 -8.42 -30.59
C GLY A 168 32.64 -7.94 -31.62
N SER A 169 31.65 -8.76 -31.95
CA SER A 169 30.51 -8.38 -32.79
C SER A 169 29.21 -8.17 -31.99
N VAL A 170 29.28 -8.34 -30.66
CA VAL A 170 28.13 -8.07 -29.75
C VAL A 170 28.12 -6.59 -29.40
N ILE A 171 26.92 -6.02 -29.29
CA ILE A 171 26.70 -4.70 -28.68
C ILE A 171 25.88 -4.90 -27.40
N TRP A 172 26.42 -4.43 -26.29
CA TRP A 172 25.77 -4.40 -24.99
C TRP A 172 25.27 -3.01 -24.68
N ASP A 173 24.12 -2.94 -24.01
CA ASP A 173 23.58 -1.74 -23.37
C ASP A 173 23.40 -1.99 -21.86
N MET A 174 23.49 -0.94 -21.05
CA MET A 174 23.11 -1.04 -19.65
C MET A 174 21.59 -1.13 -19.55
N TRP A 175 21.10 -2.21 -18.96
CA TRP A 175 19.66 -2.39 -18.80
C TRP A 175 19.05 -1.28 -17.94
N THR A 176 17.98 -0.69 -18.42
CA THR A 176 17.20 0.34 -17.73
C THR A 176 15.71 0.13 -17.91
N THR A 177 14.92 0.72 -17.05
CA THR A 177 13.49 0.82 -17.18
C THR A 177 13.02 2.24 -16.89
N PRO A 178 12.02 2.77 -17.62
CA PRO A 178 11.52 4.11 -17.41
C PRO A 178 10.62 4.19 -16.17
N PHE A 179 10.84 5.23 -15.34
CA PHE A 179 9.96 5.61 -14.23
C PHE A 179 9.50 7.03 -14.38
N TRP A 180 8.22 7.28 -14.06
CA TRP A 180 7.64 8.60 -14.03
C TRP A 180 8.09 9.30 -12.74
N CYS A 181 8.78 10.44 -12.87
CA CYS A 181 9.25 11.23 -11.74
C CYS A 181 9.40 12.71 -12.13
N ALA A 182 9.43 13.60 -11.14
CA ALA A 182 9.63 15.03 -11.36
C ALA A 182 11.00 15.49 -10.90
N ASP A 183 11.67 16.25 -11.73
CA ASP A 183 12.87 17.00 -11.35
C ASP A 183 12.48 18.19 -10.49
N MET A 184 12.86 18.15 -9.21
CA MET A 184 12.55 19.17 -8.24
C MET A 184 13.48 20.39 -8.32
N SER A 185 14.51 20.37 -9.16
CA SER A 185 15.36 21.53 -9.43
C SER A 185 14.71 22.55 -10.38
N GLN A 186 13.59 22.17 -11.00
CA GLN A 186 12.81 23.01 -11.92
C GLN A 186 11.60 23.62 -11.23
N ASP A 187 11.18 24.81 -11.67
CA ASP A 187 9.93 25.46 -11.22
C ASP A 187 9.12 25.92 -12.45
N PRO A 188 7.98 25.26 -12.76
CA PRO A 188 7.38 24.12 -12.07
C PRO A 188 8.21 22.84 -12.23
N PRO A 189 8.03 21.83 -11.32
CA PRO A 189 8.71 20.55 -11.43
C PRO A 189 8.49 19.87 -12.79
N ASP A 190 9.59 19.38 -13.39
CA ASP A 190 9.57 18.75 -14.71
C ASP A 190 9.27 17.25 -14.59
N TRP A 191 8.05 16.88 -14.97
CA TRP A 191 7.56 15.50 -14.95
C TRP A 191 7.82 14.78 -16.27
N GLU A 192 8.62 13.71 -16.23
CA GLU A 192 8.84 12.85 -17.39
C GLU A 192 9.18 11.40 -16.99
N PHE A 193 9.18 10.49 -17.99
CA PHE A 193 9.75 9.16 -17.83
C PHE A 193 11.27 9.23 -17.94
N ARG A 194 11.96 8.86 -16.86
CA ARG A 194 13.43 8.80 -16.79
C ARG A 194 13.88 7.37 -16.64
N ASN A 195 14.93 7.00 -17.35
CA ASN A 195 15.50 5.66 -17.30
C ASN A 195 16.24 5.42 -15.99
N HIS A 196 15.93 4.30 -15.35
CA HIS A 196 16.56 3.85 -14.11
C HIS A 196 17.23 2.50 -14.29
N THR A 197 18.45 2.36 -13.81
CA THR A 197 19.12 1.07 -13.64
C THR A 197 18.46 0.27 -12.53
N LEU A 198 18.74 -1.05 -12.48
CA LEU A 198 18.23 -1.91 -11.41
C LEU A 198 18.60 -1.37 -10.01
N ARG A 199 19.82 -0.87 -9.83
CA ARG A 199 20.24 -0.29 -8.56
C ARG A 199 19.46 0.96 -8.18
N GLN A 200 19.18 1.82 -9.16
CA GLN A 200 18.38 3.03 -8.95
C GLN A 200 16.92 2.70 -8.60
N ILE A 201 16.32 1.70 -9.26
CA ILE A 201 14.96 1.23 -8.90
C ILE A 201 14.93 0.70 -7.46
N TRP A 202 15.93 -0.10 -7.09
CA TRP A 202 16.05 -0.61 -5.72
C TRP A 202 16.15 0.53 -4.70
N GLN A 203 16.95 1.57 -5.00
CA GLN A 203 17.05 2.78 -4.18
C GLN A 203 15.70 3.49 -4.06
N VAL A 204 15.04 3.77 -5.19
CA VAL A 204 13.71 4.40 -5.23
C VAL A 204 12.71 3.61 -4.39
N GLY A 205 12.67 2.29 -4.51
CA GLY A 205 11.80 1.42 -3.71
C GLY A 205 12.12 1.43 -2.22
N SER A 206 13.40 1.52 -1.85
CA SER A 206 13.85 1.64 -0.46
C SER A 206 13.43 2.98 0.16
N ASP A 207 13.58 4.06 -0.60
CA ASP A 207 13.18 5.41 -0.17
C ASP A 207 11.66 5.50 -0.02
N ALA A 208 10.90 4.92 -0.98
CA ALA A 208 9.45 4.80 -0.90
C ALA A 208 9.00 4.10 0.39
N LYS A 209 9.59 2.94 0.69
CA LYS A 209 9.26 2.19 1.91
C LYS A 209 9.55 3.02 3.16
N THR A 210 10.67 3.73 3.19
CA THR A 210 11.05 4.57 4.32
C THR A 210 10.04 5.69 4.53
N ALA A 211 9.67 6.41 3.47
CA ALA A 211 8.67 7.48 3.53
C ALA A 211 7.32 6.96 4.03
N VAL A 212 6.81 5.87 3.44
CA VAL A 212 5.52 5.27 3.86
C VAL A 212 5.56 4.87 5.35
N LEU A 213 6.65 4.27 5.82
CA LEU A 213 6.77 3.86 7.23
C LEU A 213 6.83 5.06 8.18
N GLN A 214 7.41 6.18 7.77
CA GLN A 214 7.41 7.42 8.56
C GLN A 214 5.99 7.96 8.72
N GLU A 215 5.22 8.07 7.64
CA GLU A 215 3.82 8.53 7.69
C GLU A 215 2.95 7.58 8.53
N MET A 216 3.12 6.27 8.40
CA MET A 216 2.39 5.28 9.22
C MET A 216 2.76 5.37 10.70
N ALA A 217 4.02 5.63 11.04
CA ALA A 217 4.46 5.81 12.42
C ALA A 217 3.82 7.06 13.02
N GLU A 218 3.79 8.19 12.30
CA GLU A 218 3.13 9.41 12.73
C GLU A 218 1.63 9.20 12.95
N ASN A 219 0.94 8.56 12.00
CA ASN A 219 -0.47 8.19 12.15
C ASN A 219 -0.72 7.37 13.43
N THR A 220 0.17 6.45 13.75
CA THR A 220 0.08 5.61 14.95
C THR A 220 0.25 6.44 16.23
N ILE A 221 1.25 7.32 16.26
CA ILE A 221 1.51 8.21 17.40
C ILE A 221 0.33 9.12 17.67
N LEU A 222 -0.19 9.78 16.63
CA LEU A 222 -1.35 10.66 16.74
C LEU A 222 -2.60 9.90 17.18
N GLY A 223 -2.80 8.67 16.67
CA GLY A 223 -3.87 7.79 17.11
C GLY A 223 -3.84 7.49 18.60
N TYR A 224 -2.67 7.19 19.17
CA TYR A 224 -2.51 7.01 20.62
C TYR A 224 -2.80 8.30 21.39
N GLN A 225 -2.38 9.45 20.90
CA GLN A 225 -2.69 10.74 21.54
C GLN A 225 -4.20 11.01 21.56
N VAL A 226 -4.91 10.73 20.46
CA VAL A 226 -6.38 10.85 20.40
C VAL A 226 -7.07 9.95 21.43
N TYR A 227 -6.65 8.69 21.56
CA TYR A 227 -7.23 7.78 22.56
C TYR A 227 -6.90 8.19 24.01
N ALA A 228 -5.74 8.80 24.25
CA ALA A 228 -5.34 9.28 25.55
C ALA A 228 -6.03 10.60 25.97
N ALA A 229 -6.58 11.34 25.01
CA ALA A 229 -7.27 12.59 25.28
C ALA A 229 -8.55 12.36 26.08
N THR A 230 -8.75 13.19 27.14
CA THR A 230 -9.88 13.09 28.07
C THR A 230 -10.97 14.13 27.85
N THR A 231 -10.73 15.08 26.94
CA THR A 231 -11.70 16.12 26.56
C THR A 231 -11.76 16.27 25.04
N ILE A 232 -12.91 16.72 24.54
CA ILE A 232 -13.11 17.00 23.10
C ILE A 232 -12.11 18.04 22.61
N GLN A 233 -11.85 19.09 23.39
CA GLN A 233 -10.87 20.12 23.03
C GLN A 233 -9.45 19.55 22.87
N GLN A 234 -9.03 18.61 23.72
CA GLN A 234 -7.74 17.90 23.55
C GLN A 234 -7.73 17.07 22.27
N VAL A 235 -8.82 16.35 21.97
CA VAL A 235 -8.96 15.57 20.73
C VAL A 235 -8.82 16.45 19.49
N GLU A 236 -9.53 17.57 19.46
CA GLU A 236 -9.52 18.51 18.31
C GLU A 236 -8.19 19.21 18.10
N ALA A 237 -7.39 19.36 19.16
CA ALA A 237 -6.04 19.98 19.10
C ALA A 237 -5.01 19.06 18.42
N ILE A 238 -5.26 17.74 18.33
CA ILE A 238 -4.35 16.79 17.69
C ILE A 238 -4.55 16.83 16.18
N GLN A 239 -3.57 17.37 15.46
CA GLN A 239 -3.63 17.56 14.01
C GLN A 239 -2.48 16.83 13.33
N TRP A 240 -2.68 16.49 12.08
CA TRP A 240 -1.59 16.06 11.20
C TRP A 240 -0.61 17.20 10.98
N PRO A 241 0.74 16.98 11.05
CA PRO A 241 1.77 18.02 10.88
C PRO A 241 1.81 18.64 9.47
#